data_701b7dd71e7691d626774e8377f897b2
#
_entry.id   701b7dd71e7691d626774e8377f897b2
#
_cell.length_a   1.000
_cell.length_b   1.000
_cell.length_c   1.000
_cell.angle_alpha   90.00
_cell.angle_beta   90.00
_cell.angle_gamma   90.00
#
_symmetry.space_group_name_H-M   'P 1'
#
loop_
_entity.id
_entity.type
_entity.pdbx_description
1 polymer ?
#
loop_
_entity_poly.entity_id
_entity_poly.type
_entity_poly.pdbx_seq_one_letter_code
_entity_poly.pdbx_strand_id
1 'polypeptide(L)'
;MINNKEMFFQKINQNSGFTNEIFDLDNQTLIIQHFNSPWVKFNDCTFNCDQLNFHNIKNLDLVLEFKNCTFNCNISFSNCIFY
;
A
#
# COMPACT_ATOMS: atom_id res chain seq x y z
N MET A 1 11.13 -7.48 7.07
CA MET A 1 10.61 -7.76 5.72
C MET A 1 9.28 -8.47 5.80
N ILE A 2 8.33 -8.06 5.01
CA ILE A 2 7.00 -8.67 4.94
C ILE A 2 6.91 -9.43 3.62
N ASN A 3 6.78 -10.76 3.71
CA ASN A 3 6.80 -11.64 2.55
C ASN A 3 5.55 -12.54 2.42
N ASN A 4 4.50 -12.16 3.11
CA ASN A 4 3.26 -12.92 3.16
C ASN A 4 2.08 -11.98 2.97
N LYS A 5 1.16 -12.35 2.08
CA LYS A 5 0.01 -11.49 1.72
C LYS A 5 -0.91 -11.21 2.89
N GLU A 6 -1.16 -12.21 3.74
CA GLU A 6 -1.99 -12.01 4.92
C GLU A 6 -1.33 -11.04 5.90
N MET A 7 -0.03 -11.19 6.11
CA MET A 7 0.74 -10.28 6.97
C MET A 7 0.76 -8.87 6.40
N PHE A 8 0.86 -8.73 5.08
CA PHE A 8 0.81 -7.44 4.42
C PHE A 8 -0.49 -6.70 4.75
N PHE A 9 -1.63 -7.36 4.53
CA PHE A 9 -2.94 -6.75 4.79
C PHE A 9 -3.18 -6.52 6.28
N GLN A 10 -2.70 -7.41 7.14
CA GLN A 10 -2.78 -7.23 8.57
C GLN A 10 -2.02 -5.96 8.99
N LYS A 11 -0.82 -5.77 8.48
CA LYS A 11 -0.01 -4.58 8.79
C LYS A 11 -0.64 -3.31 8.25
N ILE A 12 -1.15 -3.33 7.02
CA ILE A 12 -1.83 -2.19 6.41
C ILE A 12 -3.05 -1.77 7.25
N ASN A 13 -3.78 -2.74 7.80
CA ASN A 13 -4.97 -2.46 8.60
C ASN A 13 -4.66 -2.02 10.04
N GLN A 14 -3.48 -2.33 10.55
CA GLN A 14 -3.13 -2.05 11.95
C GLN A 14 -2.27 -0.80 12.12
N ASN A 15 -1.53 -0.40 11.09
CA ASN A 15 -0.56 0.66 11.18
C ASN A 15 -0.84 1.78 10.20
N SER A 16 -0.51 2.99 10.59
CA SER A 16 -0.62 4.17 9.73
C SER A 16 0.73 4.69 9.25
N GLY A 17 1.82 4.13 9.75
CA GLY A 17 3.17 4.54 9.37
C GLY A 17 4.09 3.36 9.15
N PHE A 18 4.85 3.42 8.07
CA PHE A 18 5.81 2.39 7.70
C PHE A 18 7.13 3.06 7.35
N THR A 19 8.22 2.58 7.94
CA THR A 19 9.56 3.13 7.71
C THR A 19 10.54 2.00 7.46
N ASN A 20 11.31 2.12 6.37
CA ASN A 20 12.33 1.14 5.98
C ASN A 20 11.79 -0.28 5.84
N GLU A 21 10.55 -0.41 5.40
CA GLU A 21 9.91 -1.71 5.25
C GLU A 21 10.09 -2.23 3.82
N ILE A 22 10.36 -3.53 3.70
CA ILE A 22 10.40 -4.21 2.42
C ILE A 22 9.21 -5.16 2.34
N PHE A 23 8.32 -4.89 1.39
CA PHE A 23 7.18 -5.73 1.10
C PHE A 23 7.56 -6.62 -0.08
N ASP A 24 8.00 -7.84 0.22
CA ASP A 24 8.51 -8.77 -0.79
C ASP A 24 7.48 -9.86 -1.07
N LEU A 25 6.62 -9.59 -2.03
CA LEU A 25 5.46 -10.41 -2.33
C LEU A 25 5.53 -11.01 -3.74
N ASP A 26 6.71 -10.97 -4.34
CA ASP A 26 7.04 -11.62 -5.61
C ASP A 26 5.99 -11.38 -6.71
N ASN A 27 5.40 -12.45 -7.23
CA ASN A 27 4.47 -12.39 -8.34
C ASN A 27 3.01 -12.21 -7.93
N GLN A 28 2.77 -11.73 -6.72
CA GLN A 28 1.40 -11.57 -6.23
C GLN A 28 0.81 -10.24 -6.65
N THR A 29 -0.50 -10.25 -6.86
CA THR A 29 -1.29 -9.05 -7.07
C THR A 29 -1.92 -8.65 -5.74
N LEU A 30 -1.69 -7.40 -5.35
CA LEU A 30 -2.22 -6.83 -4.11
C LEU A 30 -3.32 -5.84 -4.45
N ILE A 31 -4.53 -6.12 -4.00
CA ILE A 31 -5.67 -5.22 -4.17
C ILE A 31 -5.98 -4.59 -2.84
N ILE A 32 -5.73 -3.28 -2.73
CA ILE A 32 -5.97 -2.52 -1.52
C ILE A 32 -7.28 -1.76 -1.69
N GLN A 33 -8.26 -2.08 -0.86
CA GLN A 33 -9.60 -1.50 -0.93
C GLN A 33 -9.94 -0.63 0.26
N HIS A 34 -9.10 -0.64 1.29
CA HIS A 34 -9.45 0.02 2.54
C HIS A 34 -8.21 0.33 3.38
N PHE A 35 -8.23 1.50 4.03
CA PHE A 35 -7.29 1.87 5.08
C PHE A 35 -8.08 2.26 6.33
N ASN A 36 -7.66 1.74 7.48
CA ASN A 36 -8.34 2.04 8.75
C ASN A 36 -8.01 3.43 9.30
N SER A 37 -6.89 4.00 8.85
CA SER A 37 -6.47 5.32 9.30
C SER A 37 -6.69 6.35 8.19
N PRO A 38 -7.07 7.60 8.52
CA PRO A 38 -7.20 8.65 7.52
C PRO A 38 -5.88 9.17 6.99
N TRP A 39 -4.76 8.81 7.62
CA TRP A 39 -3.44 9.24 7.18
C TRP A 39 -2.49 8.05 7.22
N VAL A 40 -2.02 7.65 6.05
CA VAL A 40 -1.13 6.49 5.90
C VAL A 40 0.14 6.95 5.20
N LYS A 41 1.30 6.70 5.83
CA LYS A 41 2.59 7.11 5.30
C LYS A 41 3.52 5.93 5.10
N PHE A 42 4.22 5.94 3.99
CA PHE A 42 5.29 5.00 3.69
C PHE A 42 6.57 5.78 3.44
N ASN A 43 7.57 5.61 4.30
CA ASN A 43 8.87 6.26 4.18
C ASN A 43 9.95 5.22 3.94
N ASP A 44 10.75 5.39 2.90
CA ASP A 44 11.88 4.53 2.59
C ASP A 44 11.47 3.06 2.46
N CYS A 45 10.32 2.82 1.88
CA CYS A 45 9.77 1.47 1.70
C CYS A 45 9.99 0.97 0.28
N THR A 46 10.07 -0.36 0.15
CA THR A 46 10.21 -1.03 -1.15
C THR A 46 9.06 -2.01 -1.33
N PHE A 47 8.40 -1.93 -2.49
CA PHE A 47 7.30 -2.80 -2.85
C PHE A 47 7.73 -3.70 -4.01
N ASN A 48 7.89 -4.99 -3.74
CA ASN A 48 8.20 -6.01 -4.74
C ASN A 48 6.98 -6.91 -4.90
N CYS A 49 6.25 -6.73 -5.99
CA CYS A 49 5.08 -7.55 -6.30
C CYS A 49 4.80 -7.48 -7.80
N ASP A 50 3.81 -8.21 -8.26
CA ASP A 50 3.39 -8.12 -9.66
C ASP A 50 2.57 -6.86 -9.90
N GLN A 51 1.50 -6.69 -9.13
CA GLN A 51 0.63 -5.53 -9.23
C GLN A 51 0.23 -5.03 -7.84
N LEU A 52 0.22 -3.70 -7.69
CA LEU A 52 -0.31 -3.01 -6.52
C LEU A 52 -1.48 -2.17 -7.01
N ASN A 53 -2.69 -2.61 -6.71
CA ASN A 53 -3.91 -1.99 -7.20
C ASN A 53 -4.70 -1.37 -6.04
N PHE A 54 -4.91 -0.05 -6.11
CA PHE A 54 -5.78 0.66 -5.19
C PHE A 54 -7.17 0.71 -5.82
N HIS A 55 -8.14 0.07 -5.20
CA HIS A 55 -9.46 -0.15 -5.79
C HIS A 55 -10.57 0.36 -4.88
N ASN A 56 -11.48 1.14 -5.43
CA ASN A 56 -12.65 1.68 -4.73
C ASN A 56 -12.30 2.54 -3.51
N ILE A 57 -11.17 3.24 -3.54
CA ILE A 57 -10.81 4.13 -2.44
C ILE A 57 -11.41 5.50 -2.72
N LYS A 58 -12.45 5.85 -1.97
CA LYS A 58 -13.20 7.08 -2.15
C LYS A 58 -13.31 7.90 -0.87
N ASN A 59 -12.35 7.72 0.03
CA ASN A 59 -12.31 8.47 1.29
C ASN A 59 -11.78 9.87 1.04
N LEU A 60 -12.61 10.87 1.21
CA LEU A 60 -12.23 12.26 1.01
C LEU A 60 -11.19 12.75 2.01
N ASP A 61 -11.15 12.12 3.18
CA ASP A 61 -10.25 12.51 4.27
C ASP A 61 -8.95 11.70 4.28
N LEU A 62 -8.81 10.75 3.36
CA LEU A 62 -7.60 9.91 3.33
C LEU A 62 -6.42 10.69 2.76
N VAL A 63 -5.32 10.71 3.50
CA VAL A 63 -4.03 11.16 3.02
C VAL A 63 -3.12 9.95 2.88
N LEU A 64 -2.70 9.66 1.67
CA LEU A 64 -1.81 8.56 1.35
C LEU A 64 -0.50 9.16 0.85
N GLU A 65 0.59 8.91 1.57
CA GLU A 65 1.87 9.54 1.31
C GLU A 65 2.97 8.49 1.13
N PHE A 66 3.70 8.61 0.04
CA PHE A 66 4.87 7.78 -0.25
C PHE A 66 6.08 8.68 -0.38
N LYS A 67 7.09 8.48 0.47
CA LYS A 67 8.31 9.25 0.45
C LYS A 67 9.53 8.35 0.33
N ASN A 68 10.36 8.57 -0.68
CA ASN A 68 11.54 7.76 -0.97
C ASN A 68 11.23 6.28 -1.11
N CYS A 69 10.10 5.96 -1.74
CA CYS A 69 9.69 4.59 -1.94
C CYS A 69 10.11 4.07 -3.30
N THR A 70 10.40 2.79 -3.36
CA THR A 70 10.73 2.08 -4.59
C THR A 70 9.62 1.10 -4.92
N PHE A 71 9.08 1.19 -6.13
CA PHE A 71 8.03 0.31 -6.59
C PHE A 71 8.56 -0.56 -7.71
N ASN A 72 8.81 -1.83 -7.41
CA ASN A 72 9.20 -2.85 -8.40
C ASN A 72 7.95 -3.65 -8.78
N CYS A 73 6.93 -2.93 -9.26
CA CYS A 73 5.64 -3.50 -9.59
C CYS A 73 4.86 -2.54 -10.47
N ASN A 74 3.78 -3.03 -11.06
CA ASN A 74 2.81 -2.20 -11.74
C ASN A 74 1.83 -1.63 -10.72
N ILE A 75 1.63 -0.30 -10.76
CA ILE A 75 0.72 0.38 -9.85
C ILE A 75 -0.49 0.84 -10.65
N SER A 76 -1.68 0.59 -10.11
CA SER A 76 -2.91 1.05 -10.73
C SER A 76 -3.89 1.57 -9.68
N PHE A 77 -4.74 2.49 -10.11
CA PHE A 77 -5.81 3.05 -9.31
C PHE A 77 -7.12 2.83 -10.08
N SER A 78 -8.01 2.01 -9.54
CA SER A 78 -9.27 1.67 -10.16
C SER A 78 -10.42 2.21 -9.33
N ASN A 79 -11.31 2.99 -9.94
CA ASN A 79 -12.50 3.50 -9.30
C ASN A 79 -12.17 4.23 -7.97
N CYS A 80 -11.13 5.07 -7.99
CA CYS A 80 -10.67 5.84 -6.85
C CYS A 80 -10.93 7.32 -7.07
N ILE A 81 -11.21 8.03 -5.98
CA ILE A 81 -11.38 9.50 -5.99
C ILE A 81 -10.39 10.09 -5.00
N PHE A 82 -9.52 10.95 -5.50
CA PHE A 82 -8.52 11.67 -4.71
C PHE A 82 -8.74 13.17 -4.85
N TYR A 83 -8.63 13.86 -3.75
CA TYR A 83 -8.78 15.32 -3.70
C TYR A 83 -7.52 16.01 -3.25
#